data_7b4047f448e64761a850cc479453ee9e
#
_entry.id   7b4047f448e64761a850cc479453ee9e
#
_cell.length_a   1.000
_cell.length_b   1.000
_cell.length_c   1.000
_cell.angle_alpha   90.00
_cell.angle_beta   90.00
_cell.angle_gamma   90.00
#
_symmetry.space_group_name_H-M   'P 1'
#
loop_
_entity.id
_entity.type
_entity.pdbx_description
1 polymer ?
#
loop_
_entity_poly.entity_id
_entity_poly.type
_entity_poly.pdbx_seq_one_letter_code
_entity_poly.pdbx_strand_id
1 'polypeptide(L)'
;HVNQRLLPGLGGEEFAAFEVRAIAEKGDAYDLMQSLAPSSVDLIITSPPYWGQRTYEQSHNWDVLRDWLKSGHTAAEIPSYDWYRIHGGLLGLEPLPTWYTAHLVEILDRATVCLKAEGNVWVNLGDTYFARWSSIREKGRQGLGDKRRERRRTPMGGYRQEKQLLLIPARFAVAMQERRWILRNDLIWYKPNVPPRPESDRLRLAHEHFFHFVKRPKAVTRKVLL
;
A
#
# COMPACT_ATOMS: atom_id res chain seq x y z
N HIS A 1 -10.70 24.30 17.67
CA HIS A 1 -9.73 25.39 17.84
C HIS A 1 -8.32 24.79 17.88
N VAL A 2 -7.56 24.93 16.80
CA VAL A 2 -6.15 24.55 16.72
C VAL A 2 -5.33 25.78 17.09
N ASN A 3 -4.60 25.71 18.21
CA ASN A 3 -3.70 26.77 18.66
C ASN A 3 -2.51 26.88 17.67
N GLN A 4 -2.44 27.98 16.94
CA GLN A 4 -1.26 28.38 16.16
C GLN A 4 -0.19 28.90 17.15
N ARG A 5 0.89 28.14 17.32
CA ARG A 5 2.13 28.70 17.88
C ARG A 5 2.97 29.23 16.72
N LEU A 6 3.01 30.54 16.59
CA LEU A 6 3.95 31.24 15.71
C LEU A 6 5.39 31.07 16.28
N LEU A 7 6.31 30.61 15.44
CA LEU A 7 7.75 30.64 15.74
C LEU A 7 8.23 32.10 15.56
N PRO A 8 8.90 32.70 16.51
CA PRO A 8 9.42 34.07 16.38
C PRO A 8 10.71 34.05 15.53
N GLY A 9 10.73 34.85 14.46
CA GLY A 9 12.00 35.17 13.80
C GLY A 9 12.09 35.20 12.28
N LEU A 10 10.99 35.25 11.53
CA LEU A 10 11.04 35.50 10.09
C LEU A 10 10.32 36.82 9.79
N GLY A 11 11.04 37.75 9.16
CA GLY A 11 10.62 39.11 8.88
C GLY A 11 9.31 39.20 8.09
N GLY A 12 8.58 40.27 8.36
CA GLY A 12 7.20 40.53 8.00
C GLY A 12 6.85 40.50 6.52
N GLU A 13 6.59 39.31 6.01
CA GLU A 13 5.64 39.10 4.92
C GLU A 13 4.33 38.64 5.55
N GLU A 14 3.27 39.43 5.34
CA GLU A 14 1.90 39.01 5.68
C GLU A 14 1.59 37.72 4.90
N PHE A 15 1.76 36.58 5.54
CA PHE A 15 1.20 35.35 5.03
C PHE A 15 -0.33 35.47 5.12
N ALA A 16 -0.97 35.68 3.97
CA ALA A 16 -2.40 35.55 3.86
C ALA A 16 -2.81 34.21 4.53
N ALA A 17 -3.75 34.29 5.46
CA ALA A 17 -4.25 33.13 6.20
C ALA A 17 -4.82 32.15 5.17
N PHE A 18 -4.09 31.08 4.84
CA PHE A 18 -4.62 30.02 4.02
C PHE A 18 -5.67 29.26 4.82
N GLU A 19 -6.91 29.30 4.36
CA GLU A 19 -7.97 28.45 4.90
C GLU A 19 -7.63 26.99 4.58
N VAL A 20 -7.17 26.25 5.58
CA VAL A 20 -6.91 24.81 5.44
C VAL A 20 -8.25 24.09 5.55
N ARG A 21 -8.75 23.57 4.46
CA ARG A 21 -9.93 22.73 4.41
C ARG A 21 -9.54 21.27 4.40
N ALA A 22 -9.93 20.51 5.41
CA ALA A 22 -9.78 19.05 5.46
C ALA A 22 -11.13 18.38 5.13
N ILE A 23 -11.09 17.39 4.24
CA ILE A 23 -12.24 16.56 3.88
C ILE A 23 -11.83 15.10 4.15
N ALA A 24 -12.71 14.36 4.83
CA ALA A 24 -12.53 12.92 5.04
C ALA A 24 -13.69 12.18 4.38
N GLU A 25 -13.36 11.31 3.44
CA GLU A 25 -14.34 10.46 2.75
C GLU A 25 -14.03 8.99 3.02
N LYS A 26 -15.10 8.20 3.25
CA LYS A 26 -15.01 6.76 3.42
C LYS A 26 -15.37 6.08 2.12
N GLY A 27 -14.44 5.26 1.57
CA GLY A 27 -14.67 4.51 0.35
C GLY A 27 -13.43 3.75 -0.10
N ASP A 28 -13.56 3.02 -1.21
CA ASP A 28 -12.42 2.42 -1.87
C ASP A 28 -11.63 3.51 -2.63
N ALA A 29 -10.33 3.59 -2.41
CA ALA A 29 -9.46 4.56 -3.08
C ALA A 29 -9.52 4.43 -4.62
N TYR A 30 -9.77 3.23 -5.12
CA TYR A 30 -9.94 2.94 -6.54
C TYR A 30 -11.12 3.71 -7.16
N ASP A 31 -12.23 3.87 -6.42
CA ASP A 31 -13.39 4.63 -6.86
C ASP A 31 -13.25 6.12 -6.55
N LEU A 32 -12.78 6.44 -5.33
CA LEU A 32 -12.66 7.83 -4.88
C LEU A 32 -11.71 8.64 -5.76
N MET A 33 -10.63 8.06 -6.27
CA MET A 33 -9.73 8.75 -7.20
C MET A 33 -10.40 9.13 -8.52
N GLN A 34 -11.45 8.42 -8.95
CA GLN A 34 -12.19 8.78 -10.18
C GLN A 34 -13.10 9.99 -9.99
N SER A 35 -13.52 10.28 -8.77
CA SER A 35 -14.34 11.47 -8.47
C SER A 35 -13.53 12.76 -8.40
N LEU A 36 -12.20 12.66 -8.35
CA LEU A 36 -11.31 13.82 -8.32
C LEU A 36 -11.15 14.43 -9.73
N ALA A 37 -11.14 15.76 -9.79
CA ALA A 37 -10.93 16.47 -11.05
C ALA A 37 -9.55 16.13 -11.66
N PRO A 38 -9.43 16.03 -13.00
CA PRO A 38 -8.14 15.80 -13.65
C PRO A 38 -7.12 16.86 -13.24
N SER A 39 -5.88 16.44 -13.02
CA SER A 39 -4.74 17.31 -12.66
C SER A 39 -5.01 18.26 -11.47
N SER A 40 -5.77 17.79 -10.48
CA SER A 40 -6.13 18.57 -9.27
C SER A 40 -5.27 18.26 -8.05
N VAL A 41 -4.60 17.10 -8.04
CA VAL A 41 -3.86 16.59 -6.88
C VAL A 41 -2.35 16.86 -7.04
N ASP A 42 -1.74 17.49 -6.05
CA ASP A 42 -0.30 17.76 -6.02
C ASP A 42 0.49 16.61 -5.42
N LEU A 43 -0.09 15.92 -4.44
CA LEU A 43 0.60 14.92 -3.64
C LEU A 43 -0.36 13.81 -3.22
N ILE A 44 0.08 12.56 -3.39
CA ILE A 44 -0.54 11.36 -2.83
C ILE A 44 0.45 10.74 -1.85
N ILE A 45 0.01 10.49 -0.63
CA ILE A 45 0.77 9.73 0.38
C ILE A 45 -0.10 8.59 0.87
N THR A 46 0.40 7.37 0.82
CA THR A 46 -0.37 6.20 1.23
C THR A 46 0.48 5.13 1.89
N SER A 47 -0.14 4.40 2.80
CA SER A 47 0.33 3.12 3.34
C SER A 47 -0.80 2.12 3.12
N PRO A 48 -0.87 1.46 1.98
CA PRO A 48 -1.96 0.53 1.67
C PRO A 48 -1.96 -0.66 2.62
N PRO A 49 -3.06 -1.41 2.73
CA PRO A 49 -3.09 -2.66 3.50
C PRO A 49 -1.98 -3.60 3.07
N TYR A 50 -1.11 -4.01 4.00
CA TYR A 50 0.00 -4.91 3.70
C TYR A 50 -0.48 -6.34 3.48
N TRP A 51 0.12 -7.03 2.54
CA TRP A 51 -0.29 -8.38 2.17
C TRP A 51 -0.26 -9.38 3.32
N GLY A 52 -1.38 -10.09 3.50
CA GLY A 52 -1.52 -11.18 4.45
C GLY A 52 -1.66 -10.75 5.92
N GLN A 53 -2.04 -9.50 6.24
CA GLN A 53 -2.04 -9.04 7.62
C GLN A 53 -3.42 -8.94 8.28
N ARG A 54 -4.40 -8.25 7.69
CA ARG A 54 -5.66 -7.91 8.39
C ARG A 54 -6.87 -7.85 7.45
N THR A 55 -8.06 -8.14 8.00
CA THR A 55 -9.34 -7.92 7.33
C THR A 55 -9.89 -6.52 7.54
N TYR A 56 -9.39 -5.77 8.52
CA TYR A 56 -9.95 -4.48 8.94
C TYR A 56 -11.46 -4.55 9.27
N GLU A 57 -11.89 -5.67 9.86
CA GLU A 57 -13.29 -5.94 10.22
C GLU A 57 -14.24 -6.08 9.02
N GLN A 58 -13.71 -6.30 7.84
CA GLN A 58 -14.48 -6.53 6.64
C GLN A 58 -14.54 -8.03 6.31
N SER A 59 -15.63 -8.46 5.71
CA SER A 59 -15.74 -9.82 5.18
C SER A 59 -14.89 -9.97 3.91
N HIS A 60 -14.22 -11.12 3.79
CA HIS A 60 -13.40 -11.46 2.63
C HIS A 60 -13.80 -12.82 2.07
N ASN A 61 -13.84 -12.93 0.75
CA ASN A 61 -14.04 -14.21 0.08
C ASN A 61 -12.73 -15.01 0.01
N TRP A 62 -12.58 -15.97 0.93
CA TRP A 62 -11.39 -16.85 0.98
C TRP A 62 -11.27 -17.82 -0.19
N ASP A 63 -12.35 -18.01 -0.97
CA ASP A 63 -12.44 -18.87 -2.14
C ASP A 63 -12.26 -18.14 -3.48
N VAL A 64 -11.96 -16.85 -3.46
CA VAL A 64 -11.85 -16.01 -4.66
C VAL A 64 -10.93 -16.58 -5.74
N LEU A 65 -9.81 -17.22 -5.35
CA LEU A 65 -8.94 -17.94 -6.32
C LEU A 65 -9.67 -19.13 -6.97
N ARG A 66 -10.43 -19.89 -6.19
CA ARG A 66 -11.22 -21.02 -6.71
C ARG A 66 -12.29 -20.54 -7.68
N ASP A 67 -12.91 -19.41 -7.37
CA ASP A 67 -13.94 -18.82 -8.24
C ASP A 67 -13.33 -18.32 -9.56
N TRP A 68 -12.13 -17.73 -9.51
CA TRP A 68 -11.35 -17.36 -10.69
C TRP A 68 -11.01 -18.56 -11.57
N LEU A 69 -10.53 -19.64 -10.97
CA LEU A 69 -10.23 -20.88 -11.70
C LEU A 69 -11.47 -21.53 -12.31
N LYS A 70 -12.62 -21.52 -11.62
CA LYS A 70 -13.90 -22.03 -12.13
C LYS A 70 -14.45 -21.24 -13.30
N SER A 71 -14.12 -19.95 -13.41
CA SER A 71 -14.48 -19.12 -14.57
C SER A 71 -13.61 -19.34 -15.81
N GLY A 72 -12.76 -20.36 -15.79
CA GLY A 72 -11.95 -20.79 -16.94
C GLY A 72 -10.56 -20.18 -17.02
N HIS A 73 -10.15 -19.42 -16.00
CA HIS A 73 -8.82 -18.81 -15.93
C HIS A 73 -7.80 -19.71 -15.23
N THR A 74 -6.54 -19.38 -15.37
CA THR A 74 -5.43 -20.03 -14.68
C THR A 74 -4.94 -19.22 -13.47
N ALA A 75 -4.19 -19.83 -12.56
CA ALA A 75 -3.58 -19.13 -11.43
C ALA A 75 -2.44 -18.16 -11.84
N ALA A 76 -1.95 -18.27 -13.08
CA ALA A 76 -0.95 -17.35 -13.63
C ALA A 76 -1.58 -16.07 -14.16
N GLU A 77 -2.84 -16.10 -14.55
CA GLU A 77 -3.59 -14.92 -14.96
C GLU A 77 -4.05 -14.16 -13.72
N ILE A 78 -3.94 -12.85 -13.80
CA ILE A 78 -4.28 -11.95 -12.68
C ILE A 78 -5.58 -11.25 -13.05
N PRO A 79 -6.65 -11.38 -12.22
CA PRO A 79 -7.87 -10.61 -12.46
C PRO A 79 -7.59 -9.11 -12.29
N SER A 80 -8.43 -8.24 -12.86
CA SER A 80 -8.44 -6.83 -12.52
C SER A 80 -8.80 -6.65 -11.04
N TYR A 81 -8.35 -5.55 -10.44
CA TYR A 81 -8.76 -5.21 -9.08
C TYR A 81 -10.29 -5.07 -8.96
N ASP A 82 -10.94 -4.55 -10.00
CA ASP A 82 -12.39 -4.42 -10.04
C ASP A 82 -13.09 -5.78 -9.97
N TRP A 83 -12.66 -6.76 -10.79
CA TRP A 83 -13.18 -8.13 -10.69
C TRP A 83 -12.98 -8.70 -9.29
N TYR A 84 -11.76 -8.55 -8.75
CA TYR A 84 -11.38 -9.09 -7.45
C TYR A 84 -12.28 -8.57 -6.32
N ARG A 85 -12.50 -7.25 -6.25
CA ARG A 85 -13.30 -6.62 -5.18
C ARG A 85 -14.79 -6.96 -5.29
N ILE A 86 -15.37 -7.01 -6.50
CA ILE A 86 -16.80 -7.36 -6.68
C ILE A 86 -17.07 -8.83 -6.36
N HIS A 87 -16.05 -9.70 -6.41
CA HIS A 87 -16.14 -11.09 -5.95
C HIS A 87 -15.77 -11.25 -4.47
N GLY A 88 -15.79 -10.17 -3.71
CA GLY A 88 -15.57 -10.17 -2.26
C GLY A 88 -14.12 -10.20 -1.83
N GLY A 89 -13.20 -9.88 -2.72
CA GLY A 89 -11.77 -9.73 -2.40
C GLY A 89 -11.47 -8.41 -1.69
N LEU A 90 -10.58 -8.43 -0.71
CA LEU A 90 -10.07 -7.24 -0.01
C LEU A 90 -8.60 -7.03 -0.34
N LEU A 91 -8.23 -5.78 -0.64
CA LEU A 91 -6.82 -5.41 -0.84
C LEU A 91 -5.95 -5.81 0.37
N GLY A 92 -4.83 -6.46 0.09
CA GLY A 92 -3.93 -7.03 1.08
C GLY A 92 -4.27 -8.48 1.49
N LEU A 93 -5.39 -9.05 1.01
CA LEU A 93 -5.77 -10.44 1.26
C LEU A 93 -5.81 -11.29 -0.02
N GLU A 94 -5.24 -10.80 -1.08
CA GLU A 94 -5.12 -11.55 -2.34
C GLU A 94 -4.52 -12.94 -2.09
N PRO A 95 -5.01 -13.95 -2.83
CA PRO A 95 -4.52 -15.32 -2.64
C PRO A 95 -3.05 -15.49 -3.02
N LEU A 96 -2.53 -14.63 -3.89
CA LEU A 96 -1.16 -14.65 -4.38
C LEU A 96 -0.50 -13.26 -4.23
N PRO A 97 0.80 -13.21 -3.88
CA PRO A 97 1.54 -11.93 -3.80
C PRO A 97 1.57 -11.17 -5.15
N THR A 98 1.54 -11.90 -6.26
CA THR A 98 1.50 -11.33 -7.61
C THR A 98 0.20 -10.56 -7.87
N TRP A 99 -0.94 -11.08 -7.40
CA TRP A 99 -2.21 -10.37 -7.50
C TRP A 99 -2.18 -9.07 -6.70
N TYR A 100 -1.69 -9.16 -5.45
CA TYR A 100 -1.57 -7.97 -4.59
C TYR A 100 -0.72 -6.87 -5.24
N THR A 101 0.44 -7.23 -5.77
CA THR A 101 1.32 -6.27 -6.43
C THR A 101 0.62 -5.64 -7.66
N ALA A 102 -0.03 -6.45 -8.48
CA ALA A 102 -0.75 -5.97 -9.67
C ALA A 102 -1.92 -5.04 -9.31
N HIS A 103 -2.70 -5.40 -8.30
CA HIS A 103 -3.82 -4.58 -7.83
C HIS A 103 -3.37 -3.24 -7.25
N LEU A 104 -2.28 -3.22 -6.47
CA LEU A 104 -1.70 -1.95 -6.00
C LEU A 104 -1.30 -1.03 -7.16
N VAL A 105 -0.66 -1.61 -8.17
CA VAL A 105 -0.26 -0.85 -9.36
C VAL A 105 -1.49 -0.36 -10.11
N GLU A 106 -2.51 -1.20 -10.30
CA GLU A 106 -3.77 -0.81 -10.98
C GLU A 106 -4.48 0.33 -10.26
N ILE A 107 -4.53 0.29 -8.91
CA ILE A 107 -5.11 1.36 -8.10
C ILE A 107 -4.33 2.67 -8.32
N LEU A 108 -2.99 2.62 -8.26
CA LEU A 108 -2.16 3.81 -8.42
C LEU A 108 -2.12 4.33 -9.86
N ASP A 109 -2.32 3.48 -10.86
CA ASP A 109 -2.46 3.92 -12.26
C ASP A 109 -3.68 4.84 -12.44
N ARG A 110 -4.75 4.66 -11.66
CA ARG A 110 -5.90 5.58 -11.67
C ARG A 110 -5.53 6.98 -11.20
N ALA A 111 -4.56 7.09 -10.30
CA ALA A 111 -4.06 8.37 -9.84
C ALA A 111 -3.44 9.22 -10.97
N THR A 112 -3.04 8.61 -12.09
CA THR A 112 -2.45 9.34 -13.22
C THR A 112 -3.35 10.41 -13.78
N VAL A 113 -4.67 10.26 -13.67
CA VAL A 113 -5.65 11.23 -14.15
C VAL A 113 -5.74 12.45 -13.24
N CYS A 114 -5.95 12.21 -11.93
CA CYS A 114 -6.15 13.29 -10.95
C CYS A 114 -4.83 13.94 -10.52
N LEU A 115 -3.69 13.24 -10.57
CA LEU A 115 -2.39 13.77 -10.20
C LEU A 115 -1.89 14.78 -11.24
N LYS A 116 -1.43 15.95 -10.79
CA LYS A 116 -0.79 16.96 -11.65
C LYS A 116 0.46 16.40 -12.34
N ALA A 117 0.91 17.05 -13.39
CA ALA A 117 2.11 16.65 -14.14
C ALA A 117 3.37 16.63 -13.25
N GLU A 118 3.48 17.58 -12.34
CA GLU A 118 4.55 17.74 -11.35
C GLU A 118 4.22 17.07 -10.01
N GLY A 119 3.06 16.39 -9.94
CA GLY A 119 2.60 15.75 -8.71
C GLY A 119 3.46 14.57 -8.29
N ASN A 120 3.44 14.29 -7.00
CA ASN A 120 4.26 13.26 -6.37
C ASN A 120 3.39 12.18 -5.73
N VAL A 121 3.86 10.95 -5.77
CA VAL A 121 3.25 9.80 -5.08
C VAL A 121 4.27 9.19 -4.13
N TRP A 122 3.87 9.06 -2.87
CA TRP A 122 4.68 8.42 -1.84
C TRP A 122 3.93 7.20 -1.30
N VAL A 123 4.59 6.05 -1.34
CA VAL A 123 4.00 4.77 -0.95
C VAL A 123 4.87 4.09 0.10
N ASN A 124 4.33 3.89 1.30
CA ASN A 124 4.99 3.11 2.34
C ASN A 124 4.56 1.65 2.26
N LEU A 125 5.53 0.74 2.15
CA LEU A 125 5.29 -0.71 2.11
C LEU A 125 6.26 -1.46 3.01
N GLY A 126 5.71 -2.38 3.81
CA GLY A 126 6.47 -3.38 4.54
C GLY A 126 6.54 -4.70 3.79
N ASP A 127 7.64 -5.42 3.99
CA ASP A 127 7.82 -6.77 3.46
C ASP A 127 7.33 -7.84 4.44
N THR A 128 7.20 -9.06 3.95
CA THR A 128 6.77 -10.21 4.74
C THR A 128 7.42 -11.50 4.26
N TYR A 129 7.42 -12.50 5.13
CA TYR A 129 7.86 -13.85 4.79
C TYR A 129 6.69 -14.71 4.35
N PHE A 130 6.95 -15.59 3.38
CA PHE A 130 5.96 -16.58 2.98
C PHE A 130 5.70 -17.57 4.11
N ALA A 131 4.41 -17.81 4.36
CA ALA A 131 3.92 -18.90 5.18
C ALA A 131 2.75 -19.58 4.46
N ARG A 132 2.83 -20.90 4.27
CA ARG A 132 1.74 -21.67 3.66
C ARG A 132 0.45 -21.52 4.46
N TRP A 133 0.58 -21.45 5.78
CA TRP A 133 -0.52 -21.20 6.71
C TRP A 133 -0.27 -19.90 7.45
N SER A 134 -1.13 -18.94 7.26
CA SER A 134 -1.08 -17.69 8.00
C SER A 134 -2.37 -17.46 8.76
N SER A 135 -2.24 -16.84 9.93
CA SER A 135 -3.40 -16.37 10.71
C SER A 135 -3.65 -14.91 10.34
N ILE A 136 -4.81 -14.63 9.79
CA ILE A 136 -5.27 -13.27 9.48
C ILE A 136 -6.04 -12.75 10.69
N ARG A 137 -5.84 -11.48 11.03
CA ARG A 137 -6.46 -10.84 12.21
C ARG A 137 -7.56 -9.88 11.78
N GLU A 138 -8.65 -9.86 12.54
CA GLU A 138 -9.71 -8.87 12.36
C GLU A 138 -9.31 -7.51 12.97
N LYS A 139 -8.82 -7.52 14.21
CA LYS A 139 -8.50 -6.33 15.02
C LYS A 139 -7.13 -6.39 15.65
N GLY A 140 -6.64 -5.22 16.06
CA GLY A 140 -5.59 -5.06 17.06
C GLY A 140 -4.18 -4.93 16.54
N ARG A 141 -3.27 -4.47 17.42
CA ARG A 141 -1.82 -4.45 17.21
C ARG A 141 -1.29 -5.87 17.10
N GLN A 142 -0.26 -6.07 16.29
CA GLN A 142 0.48 -7.34 16.26
C GLN A 142 0.85 -7.75 17.69
N GLY A 143 0.30 -8.88 18.16
CA GLY A 143 0.68 -9.49 19.43
C GLY A 143 -0.32 -9.41 20.57
N LEU A 144 -1.34 -8.55 20.55
CA LEU A 144 -2.26 -8.38 21.68
C LEU A 144 -3.72 -8.68 21.27
N GLY A 145 -4.24 -9.79 21.75
CA GLY A 145 -5.61 -9.84 22.29
C GLY A 145 -6.77 -10.21 21.40
N ASP A 146 -6.64 -10.63 20.13
CA ASP A 146 -7.82 -11.13 19.43
C ASP A 146 -7.79 -12.66 19.26
N LYS A 147 -8.85 -13.32 19.74
CA LYS A 147 -8.99 -14.80 19.70
C LYS A 147 -9.55 -15.31 18.38
N ARG A 148 -10.16 -14.47 17.57
CA ARG A 148 -10.71 -14.83 16.26
C ARG A 148 -9.62 -14.71 15.20
N ARG A 149 -9.15 -15.86 14.70
CA ARG A 149 -8.13 -15.98 13.66
C ARG A 149 -8.68 -16.85 12.55
N GLU A 150 -8.83 -16.29 11.36
CA GLU A 150 -9.02 -17.08 10.17
C GLU A 150 -7.68 -17.65 9.72
N ARG A 151 -7.66 -18.94 9.38
CA ARG A 151 -6.48 -19.59 8.82
C ARG A 151 -6.55 -19.54 7.30
N ARG A 152 -5.61 -18.82 6.72
CA ARG A 152 -5.44 -18.77 5.29
C ARG A 152 -4.41 -19.78 4.84
N ARG A 153 -4.72 -20.53 3.78
CA ARG A 153 -3.76 -21.36 3.05
C ARG A 153 -3.32 -20.64 1.78
N THR A 154 -2.02 -20.32 1.67
CA THR A 154 -1.47 -19.73 0.46
C THR A 154 -0.82 -20.81 -0.41
N PRO A 155 -1.12 -20.87 -1.73
CA PRO A 155 -0.51 -21.85 -2.62
C PRO A 155 1.01 -21.70 -2.66
N MET A 156 1.73 -22.81 -2.52
CA MET A 156 3.18 -22.88 -2.71
C MET A 156 3.53 -22.94 -4.19
N GLY A 157 4.78 -22.65 -4.53
CA GLY A 157 5.34 -22.79 -5.86
C GLY A 157 6.23 -21.62 -6.27
N GLY A 158 7.24 -21.89 -7.06
CA GLY A 158 8.25 -20.91 -7.42
C GLY A 158 8.93 -20.31 -6.19
N TYR A 159 8.96 -18.98 -6.09
CA TYR A 159 9.53 -18.28 -4.94
C TYR A 159 8.68 -18.34 -3.67
N ARG A 160 7.45 -18.89 -3.73
CA ARG A 160 6.56 -19.06 -2.57
C ARG A 160 6.93 -20.33 -1.81
N GLN A 161 8.03 -20.28 -1.09
CA GLN A 161 8.55 -21.36 -0.25
C GLN A 161 8.49 -20.92 1.20
N GLU A 162 8.27 -21.87 2.14
CA GLU A 162 8.22 -21.55 3.56
C GLU A 162 9.45 -20.76 4.02
N LYS A 163 9.22 -19.72 4.80
CA LYS A 163 10.23 -18.80 5.33
C LYS A 163 10.95 -17.92 4.31
N GLN A 164 10.57 -17.96 3.04
CA GLN A 164 11.12 -17.11 2.00
C GLN A 164 10.66 -15.66 2.22
N LEU A 165 11.59 -14.70 2.23
CA LEU A 165 11.26 -13.27 2.13
C LEU A 165 10.66 -13.00 0.75
N LEU A 166 9.49 -12.38 0.72
CA LEU A 166 8.71 -12.25 -0.53
C LEU A 166 9.14 -11.09 -1.42
N LEU A 167 9.89 -10.13 -0.87
CA LEU A 167 10.33 -8.92 -1.57
C LEU A 167 9.14 -8.13 -2.16
N ILE A 168 8.02 -8.05 -1.44
CA ILE A 168 6.82 -7.34 -1.87
C ILE A 168 7.12 -5.89 -2.28
N PRO A 169 7.84 -5.08 -1.47
CA PRO A 169 8.16 -3.71 -1.85
C PRO A 169 8.96 -3.63 -3.14
N ALA A 170 9.99 -4.48 -3.31
CA ALA A 170 10.81 -4.49 -4.51
C ALA A 170 10.01 -4.89 -5.76
N ARG A 171 9.15 -5.92 -5.66
CA ARG A 171 8.27 -6.36 -6.76
C ARG A 171 7.29 -5.25 -7.17
N PHE A 172 6.73 -4.56 -6.18
CA PHE A 172 5.85 -3.43 -6.43
C PHE A 172 6.59 -2.29 -7.14
N ALA A 173 7.80 -1.93 -6.68
CA ALA A 173 8.59 -0.86 -7.29
C ALA A 173 8.92 -1.16 -8.76
N VAL A 174 9.33 -2.41 -9.07
CA VAL A 174 9.58 -2.85 -10.45
C VAL A 174 8.31 -2.80 -11.28
N ALA A 175 7.19 -3.32 -10.78
CA ALA A 175 5.92 -3.29 -11.51
C ALA A 175 5.42 -1.87 -11.78
N MET A 176 5.63 -0.92 -10.87
CA MET A 176 5.35 0.51 -11.11
C MET A 176 6.21 1.08 -12.25
N GLN A 177 7.51 0.72 -12.31
CA GLN A 177 8.39 1.15 -13.39
C GLN A 177 7.94 0.58 -14.75
N GLU A 178 7.50 -0.68 -14.80
CA GLU A 178 6.93 -1.30 -16.01
C GLU A 178 5.67 -0.58 -16.51
N ARG A 179 4.92 0.05 -15.59
CA ARG A 179 3.77 0.93 -15.90
C ARG A 179 4.16 2.38 -16.15
N ARG A 180 5.46 2.66 -16.40
CA ARG A 180 6.04 3.96 -16.73
C ARG A 180 6.06 4.99 -15.59
N TRP A 181 5.82 4.60 -14.35
CA TRP A 181 6.09 5.44 -13.21
C TRP A 181 7.60 5.60 -13.02
N ILE A 182 8.06 6.78 -12.67
CA ILE A 182 9.48 7.06 -12.45
C ILE A 182 9.74 7.00 -10.96
N LEU A 183 10.47 5.98 -10.52
CA LEU A 183 10.96 5.85 -9.14
C LEU A 183 12.11 6.83 -8.93
N ARG A 184 11.91 7.80 -8.03
CA ARG A 184 12.91 8.82 -7.70
C ARG A 184 13.76 8.43 -6.51
N ASN A 185 13.13 7.85 -5.49
CA ASN A 185 13.78 7.45 -4.25
C ASN A 185 13.14 6.20 -3.68
N ASP A 186 13.96 5.38 -3.04
CA ASP A 186 13.60 4.33 -2.11
C ASP A 186 14.21 4.70 -0.75
N LEU A 187 13.37 5.20 0.16
CA LEU A 187 13.79 5.58 1.51
C LEU A 187 13.54 4.42 2.46
N ILE A 188 14.49 4.17 3.33
CA ILE A 188 14.35 3.16 4.38
C ILE A 188 13.78 3.81 5.64
N TRP A 189 12.55 3.42 6.00
CA TRP A 189 11.97 3.78 7.28
C TRP A 189 12.42 2.78 8.34
N TYR A 190 13.47 3.11 9.05
CA TYR A 190 13.98 2.27 10.12
C TYR A 190 13.07 2.31 11.36
N LYS A 191 12.82 1.12 11.95
CA LYS A 191 12.01 0.94 13.16
C LYS A 191 12.88 0.42 14.31
N PRO A 192 13.35 1.28 15.23
CA PRO A 192 14.25 0.87 16.31
C PRO A 192 13.60 -0.08 17.30
N ASN A 193 12.29 0.04 17.51
CA ASN A 193 11.53 -0.72 18.53
C ASN A 193 10.66 -1.81 17.90
N VAL A 194 11.25 -2.73 17.14
CA VAL A 194 10.51 -3.87 16.59
C VAL A 194 10.21 -4.87 17.70
N PRO A 195 8.93 -5.28 17.88
CA PRO A 195 8.58 -6.26 18.90
C PRO A 195 9.37 -7.56 18.75
N PRO A 196 9.79 -8.21 19.86
CA PRO A 196 10.45 -9.48 19.81
C PRO A 196 9.55 -10.52 19.14
N ARG A 197 10.16 -11.38 18.33
CA ARG A 197 9.50 -12.53 17.68
C ARG A 197 10.25 -13.81 18.02
N PRO A 198 9.55 -14.97 18.03
CA PRO A 198 10.15 -16.24 18.43
C PRO A 198 11.07 -16.86 17.37
N GLU A 199 11.16 -16.26 16.17
CA GLU A 199 12.00 -16.82 15.10
C GLU A 199 13.48 -16.67 15.47
N SER A 200 14.21 -17.78 15.44
CA SER A 200 15.65 -17.86 15.74
C SER A 200 16.52 -18.03 14.50
N ASP A 201 15.92 -18.28 13.34
CA ASP A 201 16.59 -18.65 12.09
C ASP A 201 16.73 -17.48 11.09
N ARG A 202 16.35 -16.27 11.49
CA ARG A 202 16.47 -15.07 10.66
C ARG A 202 16.49 -13.78 11.49
N LEU A 203 16.99 -12.72 10.89
CA LEU A 203 16.89 -11.39 11.45
C LEU A 203 15.47 -10.83 11.34
N ARG A 204 15.12 -9.88 12.20
CA ARG A 204 13.83 -9.19 12.15
C ARG A 204 13.81 -8.19 11.01
N LEU A 205 12.66 -8.03 10.39
CA LEU A 205 12.40 -6.90 9.50
C LEU A 205 12.22 -5.65 10.37
N ALA A 206 13.25 -4.82 10.44
CA ALA A 206 13.28 -3.59 11.22
C ALA A 206 13.13 -2.33 10.36
N HIS A 207 12.63 -2.47 9.15
CA HIS A 207 12.41 -1.35 8.25
C HIS A 207 11.19 -1.59 7.35
N GLU A 208 10.74 -0.51 6.75
CA GLU A 208 9.81 -0.48 5.63
C GLU A 208 10.40 0.39 4.53
N HIS A 209 9.90 0.22 3.32
CA HIS A 209 10.30 1.01 2.16
C HIS A 209 9.31 2.16 1.96
N PHE A 210 9.83 3.35 1.72
CA PHE A 210 9.03 4.53 1.43
C PHE A 210 9.43 5.06 0.05
N PHE A 211 8.67 4.65 -0.96
CA PHE A 211 8.95 4.94 -2.36
C PHE A 211 8.42 6.31 -2.77
N HIS A 212 9.22 7.03 -3.54
CA HIS A 212 8.83 8.27 -4.19
C HIS A 212 8.71 8.07 -5.70
N PHE A 213 7.50 8.20 -6.22
CA PHE A 213 7.20 8.12 -7.64
C PHE A 213 6.72 9.45 -8.22
N VAL A 214 7.00 9.66 -9.51
CA VAL A 214 6.49 10.79 -10.31
C VAL A 214 6.08 10.30 -11.69
N LYS A 215 5.21 11.07 -12.37
CA LYS A 215 4.78 10.76 -13.75
C LYS A 215 5.77 11.23 -14.81
N ARG A 216 6.52 12.30 -14.54
CA ARG A 216 7.43 12.95 -15.48
C ARG A 216 8.81 13.20 -14.88
N PRO A 217 9.89 13.19 -15.69
CA PRO A 217 11.27 13.38 -15.18
C PRO A 217 11.50 14.74 -14.51
N LYS A 218 10.76 15.77 -14.91
CA LYS A 218 10.87 17.15 -14.41
C LYS A 218 9.87 17.49 -13.30
N ALA A 219 9.40 16.52 -12.54
CA ALA A 219 8.57 16.81 -11.37
C ALA A 219 9.33 17.73 -10.42
N VAL A 220 8.71 18.86 -10.05
CA VAL A 220 9.31 19.81 -9.12
C VAL A 220 9.07 19.33 -7.72
N THR A 221 10.09 18.73 -7.11
CA THR A 221 10.10 18.59 -5.66
C THR A 221 10.47 19.98 -5.12
N ARG A 222 9.52 20.75 -4.57
CA ARG A 222 9.88 21.92 -3.78
C ARG A 222 10.84 21.44 -2.71
N LYS A 223 12.04 22.03 -2.68
CA LYS A 223 12.98 21.78 -1.58
C LYS A 223 12.26 22.20 -0.30
N VAL A 224 11.75 21.22 0.43
CA VAL A 224 11.46 21.41 1.84
C VAL A 224 12.85 21.40 2.48
N LEU A 225 13.37 22.58 2.76
CA LEU A 225 14.53 22.71 3.61
C LEU A 225 14.09 22.21 4.99
N LEU A 226 14.58 21.02 5.36
CA LEU A 226 14.54 20.52 6.72
C LEU A 226 15.53 21.32 7.57
#